data_ebcca11e2c634d4ecf0cf59c3debc036
#
_entry.id   ebcca11e2c634d4ecf0cf59c3debc036
#
_cell.length_a   1.000
_cell.length_b   1.000
_cell.length_c   1.000
_cell.angle_alpha   90.00
_cell.angle_beta   90.00
_cell.angle_gamma   90.00
#
_symmetry.space_group_name_H-M   'P 1'
#
loop_
_entity.id
_entity.type
_entity.pdbx_description
1 polymer ?
#
loop_
_entity_poly.entity_id
_entity_poly.type
_entity_poly.pdbx_seq_one_letter_code
_entity_poly.pdbx_strand_id
1 'polypeptide(L)'
;MAHALQDRGEAEIRAIVHDAGIPEGIGAVSVLNHFYGRDDILLGAYKGNFGKDPNNNGWVRGAYVDDLVNNWDSPIRDSSQVMEATEVYRKVLSEAEDNSIVISSIGKRHLAVITLKLKLIFTYRLCHQYCQSVTKPT
;
A
#
# COMPACT_ATOMS: atom_id res chain seq x y z
N MET A 1 -7.59 7.68 -8.16
CA MET A 1 -8.19 8.51 -7.08
C MET A 1 -7.11 9.17 -6.23
N ALA A 2 -6.16 8.45 -5.62
CA ALA A 2 -5.12 9.07 -4.76
C ALA A 2 -4.31 10.17 -5.47
N HIS A 3 -3.78 9.89 -6.66
CA HIS A 3 -3.06 10.90 -7.45
C HIS A 3 -3.90 12.15 -7.74
N ALA A 4 -5.20 11.97 -8.05
CA ALA A 4 -6.10 13.10 -8.30
C ALA A 4 -6.36 13.96 -7.04
N LEU A 5 -6.34 13.36 -5.85
CA LEU A 5 -6.40 14.12 -4.59
C LEU A 5 -5.12 14.93 -4.38
N GLN A 6 -3.97 14.33 -4.70
CA GLN A 6 -2.69 15.04 -4.62
C GLN A 6 -2.59 16.18 -5.64
N ASP A 7 -3.10 15.98 -6.88
CA ASP A 7 -3.16 17.06 -7.89
C ASP A 7 -3.96 18.28 -7.40
N ARG A 8 -4.98 18.05 -6.58
CA ARG A 8 -5.82 19.09 -5.99
C ARG A 8 -5.27 19.67 -4.68
N GLY A 9 -4.15 19.15 -4.20
CA GLY A 9 -3.57 19.57 -2.92
C GLY A 9 -4.38 19.13 -1.69
N GLU A 10 -5.29 18.15 -1.84
CA GLU A 10 -6.12 17.65 -0.74
C GLU A 10 -5.44 16.53 0.08
N ALA A 11 -4.44 15.87 -0.50
CA ALA A 11 -3.67 14.83 0.15
C ALA A 11 -2.27 14.74 -0.45
N GLU A 12 -1.32 14.21 0.30
CA GLU A 12 0.01 13.83 -0.14
C GLU A 12 0.17 12.31 -0.03
N ILE A 13 0.59 11.66 -1.11
CA ILE A 13 0.87 10.22 -1.10
C ILE A 13 2.28 10.02 -0.55
N ARG A 14 2.41 9.55 0.69
CA ARG A 14 3.71 9.30 1.33
C ARG A 14 4.31 7.95 0.92
N ALA A 15 3.48 6.94 0.75
CA ALA A 15 3.89 5.62 0.29
C ALA A 15 2.72 4.83 -0.28
N ILE A 16 3.03 3.85 -1.12
CA ILE A 16 2.09 2.84 -1.60
C ILE A 16 2.68 1.46 -1.32
N VAL A 17 1.86 0.59 -0.71
CA VAL A 17 2.27 -0.77 -0.36
C VAL A 17 1.37 -1.77 -1.06
N HIS A 18 1.99 -2.69 -1.81
CA HIS A 18 1.30 -3.76 -2.52
C HIS A 18 1.27 -5.05 -1.68
N ASP A 19 0.09 -5.63 -1.50
CA ASP A 19 -0.13 -6.77 -0.60
C ASP A 19 -0.67 -8.05 -1.29
N ALA A 20 -0.73 -8.07 -2.60
CA ALA A 20 -1.38 -9.18 -3.33
C ALA A 20 -0.45 -10.35 -3.72
N GLY A 21 0.80 -10.37 -3.31
CA GLY A 21 1.73 -11.48 -3.55
C GLY A 21 2.09 -11.74 -5.02
N ILE A 22 1.73 -10.85 -5.92
CA ILE A 22 2.16 -10.86 -7.32
C ILE A 22 3.38 -9.95 -7.42
N PRO A 23 4.59 -10.47 -7.74
CA PRO A 23 5.79 -9.65 -7.76
C PRO A 23 5.68 -8.40 -8.64
N GLU A 24 5.08 -8.54 -9.81
CA GLU A 24 4.93 -7.46 -10.80
C GLU A 24 3.83 -6.45 -10.44
N GLY A 25 3.00 -6.75 -9.44
CA GLY A 25 1.92 -5.85 -9.02
C GLY A 25 2.43 -4.48 -8.56
N ILE A 26 3.56 -4.43 -7.87
CA ILE A 26 4.19 -3.16 -7.50
C ILE A 26 4.80 -2.44 -8.71
N GLY A 27 5.24 -3.18 -9.72
CA GLY A 27 5.67 -2.62 -11.00
C GLY A 27 4.55 -1.86 -11.70
N ALA A 28 3.35 -2.41 -11.74
CA ALA A 28 2.18 -1.71 -12.29
C ALA A 28 1.86 -0.41 -11.51
N VAL A 29 2.04 -0.41 -10.20
CA VAL A 29 1.93 0.82 -9.38
C VAL A 29 3.01 1.83 -9.75
N SER A 30 4.25 1.36 -9.97
CA SER A 30 5.35 2.22 -10.40
C SER A 30 5.08 2.87 -11.76
N VAL A 31 4.51 2.14 -12.73
CA VAL A 31 4.07 2.71 -14.01
C VAL A 31 3.08 3.85 -13.80
N LEU A 32 2.09 3.66 -12.91
CA LEU A 32 1.13 4.73 -12.61
C LEU A 32 1.81 5.95 -11.97
N ASN A 33 2.71 5.74 -10.99
CA ASN A 33 3.45 6.84 -10.39
C ASN A 33 4.27 7.59 -11.42
N HIS A 34 4.98 6.87 -12.30
CA HIS A 34 5.79 7.43 -13.38
C HIS A 34 4.95 8.28 -14.33
N PHE A 35 3.77 7.79 -14.72
CA PHE A 35 2.82 8.55 -15.56
C PHE A 35 2.42 9.89 -14.93
N TYR A 36 2.30 9.95 -13.60
CA TYR A 36 2.01 11.19 -12.87
C TYR A 36 3.26 12.01 -12.51
N GLY A 37 4.47 11.59 -12.93
CA GLY A 37 5.74 12.25 -12.59
C GLY A 37 6.07 12.17 -11.10
N ARG A 38 5.73 11.05 -10.44
CA ARG A 38 5.85 10.86 -8.98
C ARG A 38 6.64 9.61 -8.64
N ASP A 39 7.82 9.47 -9.20
CA ASP A 39 8.72 8.34 -8.93
C ASP A 39 9.33 8.37 -7.52
N ASP A 40 9.21 9.49 -6.84
CA ASP A 40 9.66 9.72 -5.47
C ASP A 40 8.75 9.11 -4.40
N ILE A 41 7.52 8.71 -4.76
CA ILE A 41 6.61 8.02 -3.83
C ILE A 41 7.23 6.69 -3.41
N LEU A 42 7.40 6.53 -2.09
CA LEU A 42 7.98 5.32 -1.52
C LEU A 42 7.11 4.10 -1.83
N LEU A 43 7.68 3.08 -2.45
CA LEU A 43 7.00 1.83 -2.78
C LEU A 43 7.47 0.69 -1.90
N GLY A 44 6.53 -0.17 -1.53
CA GLY A 44 6.79 -1.39 -0.78
C GLY A 44 5.94 -2.55 -1.24
N ALA A 45 6.42 -3.77 -1.01
CA ALA A 45 5.66 -4.97 -1.32
C ALA A 45 5.78 -6.00 -0.22
N TYR A 46 4.71 -6.72 0.05
CA TYR A 46 4.76 -7.87 0.92
C TYR A 46 5.51 -9.02 0.22
N LYS A 47 6.57 -9.50 0.87
CA LYS A 47 7.46 -10.55 0.36
C LYS A 47 7.24 -11.91 1.05
N GLY A 48 6.27 -11.98 1.96
CA GLY A 48 5.95 -13.21 2.66
C GLY A 48 5.15 -14.20 1.81
N ASN A 49 4.99 -15.40 2.36
CA ASN A 49 4.17 -16.41 1.72
C ASN A 49 2.70 -16.18 2.08
N PHE A 50 1.84 -15.93 1.07
CA PHE A 50 0.40 -15.80 1.25
C PHE A 50 -0.32 -17.11 1.59
N GLY A 51 0.41 -18.18 1.88
CA GLY A 51 -0.17 -19.50 1.97
C GLY A 51 -0.76 -19.90 0.62
N LYS A 52 -0.52 -21.11 0.16
CA LYS A 52 -1.26 -21.64 -0.99
C LYS A 52 -2.71 -21.73 -0.53
N ASP A 53 -3.56 -20.79 -0.92
CA ASP A 53 -4.99 -20.95 -0.83
C ASP A 53 -5.33 -22.16 -1.71
N PRO A 54 -5.73 -23.30 -1.14
CA PRO A 54 -6.04 -24.51 -1.93
C PRO A 54 -7.22 -24.26 -2.88
N ASN A 55 -8.01 -23.21 -2.64
CA ASN A 55 -9.09 -22.77 -3.49
C ASN A 55 -8.68 -21.60 -4.39
N ASN A 56 -7.41 -21.26 -4.40
CA ASN A 56 -6.90 -20.29 -5.35
C ASN A 56 -6.93 -20.89 -6.76
N ASN A 57 -8.13 -20.97 -7.30
CA ASN A 57 -8.39 -21.18 -8.72
C ASN A 57 -7.83 -19.97 -9.46
N GLY A 58 -6.46 -19.93 -9.48
CA GLY A 58 -5.72 -18.95 -10.20
C GLY A 58 -6.35 -17.56 -10.04
N TRP A 59 -5.89 -16.78 -9.10
CA TRP A 59 -5.97 -15.36 -9.33
C TRP A 59 -5.37 -15.14 -10.72
N VAL A 60 -6.26 -15.05 -11.69
CA VAL A 60 -5.84 -14.68 -13.03
C VAL A 60 -5.09 -13.38 -12.80
N ARG A 61 -3.78 -13.44 -12.96
CA ARG A 61 -2.97 -12.23 -13.10
C ARG A 61 -3.79 -11.35 -14.00
N GLY A 62 -4.28 -10.23 -13.47
CA GLY A 62 -5.02 -9.35 -14.33
C GLY A 62 -4.10 -9.06 -15.51
N ALA A 63 -4.49 -9.42 -16.70
CA ALA A 63 -3.68 -9.24 -17.90
C ALA A 63 -3.13 -7.80 -18.00
N TYR A 64 -3.81 -6.86 -17.37
CA TYR A 64 -3.39 -5.46 -17.28
C TYR A 64 -2.08 -5.24 -16.49
N VAL A 65 -1.74 -6.09 -15.50
CA VAL A 65 -0.50 -5.95 -14.72
C VAL A 65 0.71 -6.23 -15.61
N ASP A 66 0.66 -7.35 -16.33
CA ASP A 66 1.73 -7.73 -17.26
C ASP A 66 1.80 -6.73 -18.43
N ASP A 67 0.67 -6.26 -18.92
CA ASP A 67 0.60 -5.28 -19.99
C ASP A 67 1.24 -3.94 -19.57
N LEU A 68 0.91 -3.44 -18.38
CA LEU A 68 1.50 -2.21 -17.86
C LEU A 68 3.02 -2.35 -17.70
N VAL A 69 3.48 -3.41 -17.02
CA VAL A 69 4.92 -3.58 -16.74
C VAL A 69 5.73 -3.81 -18.01
N ASN A 70 5.18 -4.49 -19.02
CA ASN A 70 5.91 -4.83 -20.24
C ASN A 70 5.91 -3.70 -21.29
N ASN A 71 4.86 -2.90 -21.35
CA ASN A 71 4.65 -1.94 -22.44
C ASN A 71 4.83 -0.48 -22.01
N TRP A 72 4.97 -0.21 -20.71
CA TRP A 72 5.12 1.15 -20.18
C TRP A 72 6.40 1.30 -19.37
N ASP A 73 7.04 2.46 -19.49
CA ASP A 73 8.24 2.75 -18.73
C ASP A 73 7.93 3.00 -17.25
N SER A 74 8.81 2.46 -16.40
CA SER A 74 8.83 2.74 -14.96
C SER A 74 10.16 2.33 -14.35
N PRO A 75 10.61 2.98 -13.25
CA PRO A 75 11.86 2.63 -12.60
C PRO A 75 11.83 1.29 -11.86
N ILE A 76 10.65 0.80 -11.49
CA ILE A 76 10.46 -0.43 -10.72
C ILE A 76 9.58 -1.40 -11.50
N ARG A 77 10.04 -2.64 -11.65
CA ARG A 77 9.35 -3.69 -12.40
C ARG A 77 8.69 -4.73 -11.50
N ASP A 78 9.28 -5.03 -10.35
CA ASP A 78 8.81 -6.08 -9.46
C ASP A 78 9.16 -5.84 -7.99
N SER A 79 8.67 -6.72 -7.13
CA SER A 79 8.84 -6.62 -5.68
C SER A 79 10.28 -6.80 -5.18
N SER A 80 11.21 -7.33 -6.00
CA SER A 80 12.62 -7.47 -5.59
C SER A 80 13.31 -6.11 -5.46
N GLN A 81 12.83 -5.12 -6.20
CA GLN A 81 13.41 -3.77 -6.29
C GLN A 81 12.91 -2.81 -5.20
N VAL A 82 11.96 -3.22 -4.37
CA VAL A 82 11.36 -2.38 -3.34
C VAL A 82 11.59 -2.94 -1.94
N MET A 83 11.35 -2.11 -0.93
CA MET A 83 11.40 -2.53 0.47
C MET A 83 10.26 -3.50 0.82
N GLU A 84 10.46 -4.25 1.90
CA GLU A 84 9.38 -5.06 2.47
C GLU A 84 8.28 -4.14 3.06
N ALA A 85 7.03 -4.58 2.90
CA ALA A 85 5.84 -3.80 3.27
C ALA A 85 5.88 -3.24 4.70
N THR A 86 6.25 -4.06 5.68
CA THR A 86 6.29 -3.66 7.10
C THR A 86 7.40 -2.64 7.38
N GLU A 87 8.49 -2.70 6.63
CA GLU A 87 9.58 -1.71 6.72
C GLU A 87 9.13 -0.34 6.21
N VAL A 88 8.39 -0.30 5.09
CA VAL A 88 7.81 0.94 4.57
C VAL A 88 6.86 1.57 5.58
N TYR A 89 5.95 0.77 6.15
CA TYR A 89 5.05 1.28 7.19
C TYR A 89 5.83 1.84 8.39
N ARG A 90 6.82 1.10 8.89
CA ARG A 90 7.65 1.57 10.01
C ARG A 90 8.35 2.87 9.70
N LYS A 91 8.96 2.97 8.53
CA LYS A 91 9.65 4.19 8.10
C LYS A 91 8.70 5.37 8.08
N VAL A 92 7.63 5.30 7.30
CA VAL A 92 6.69 6.41 7.14
C VAL A 92 6.06 6.83 8.47
N LEU A 93 5.61 5.86 9.29
CA LEU A 93 4.97 6.17 10.56
C LEU A 93 5.94 6.67 11.63
N SER A 94 7.23 6.32 11.55
CA SER A 94 8.22 6.83 12.52
C SER A 94 8.68 8.25 12.22
N GLU A 95 8.56 8.68 10.98
CA GLU A 95 8.94 10.03 10.52
C GLU A 95 7.76 11.02 10.57
N ALA A 96 6.54 10.52 10.74
CA ALA A 96 5.33 11.31 10.71
C ALA A 96 4.95 11.87 12.09
N GLU A 97 4.35 13.04 12.10
CA GLU A 97 3.73 13.61 13.30
C GLU A 97 2.51 12.80 13.75
N ASP A 98 2.16 12.89 15.01
CA ASP A 98 0.97 12.22 15.56
C ASP A 98 -0.30 12.69 14.81
N ASN A 99 -1.11 11.72 14.37
CA ASN A 99 -2.37 11.93 13.66
C ASN A 99 -2.24 12.56 12.26
N SER A 100 -1.05 12.63 11.68
CA SER A 100 -0.83 13.21 10.34
C SER A 100 -1.02 12.21 9.18
N ILE A 101 -1.05 10.90 9.45
CA ILE A 101 -1.14 9.86 8.42
C ILE A 101 -2.52 9.19 8.40
N VAL A 102 -3.07 9.08 7.21
CA VAL A 102 -4.26 8.27 6.92
C VAL A 102 -3.83 7.03 6.14
N ILE A 103 -4.18 5.85 6.65
CA ILE A 103 -3.94 4.58 5.95
C ILE A 103 -5.23 4.16 5.25
N SER A 104 -5.21 4.14 3.91
CA SER A 104 -6.30 3.61 3.10
C SER A 104 -5.99 2.17 2.69
N SER A 105 -6.73 1.20 3.23
CA SER A 105 -6.56 -0.22 2.89
C SER A 105 -7.66 -0.67 1.95
N ILE A 106 -7.29 -0.99 0.71
CA ILE A 106 -8.19 -1.51 -0.33
C ILE A 106 -7.88 -2.97 -0.69
N GLY A 107 -6.86 -3.55 -0.07
CA GLY A 107 -6.40 -4.92 -0.27
C GLY A 107 -6.76 -5.87 0.88
N LYS A 108 -6.05 -6.98 0.97
CA LYS A 108 -6.22 -7.97 2.04
C LYS A 108 -5.78 -7.40 3.39
N ARG A 109 -6.63 -7.54 4.40
CA ARG A 109 -6.42 -6.96 5.75
C ARG A 109 -5.19 -7.49 6.51
N HIS A 110 -4.53 -8.54 6.03
CA HIS A 110 -3.42 -9.20 6.74
C HIS A 110 -2.23 -8.29 7.04
N LEU A 111 -1.86 -7.42 6.12
CA LEU A 111 -0.72 -6.51 6.31
C LEU A 111 -0.99 -5.43 7.36
N ALA A 112 -2.18 -4.84 7.34
CA ALA A 112 -2.56 -3.86 8.35
C ALA A 112 -2.49 -4.46 9.75
N VAL A 113 -2.95 -5.72 9.93
CA VAL A 113 -2.91 -6.42 11.22
C VAL A 113 -1.47 -6.76 11.65
N ILE A 114 -0.60 -7.17 10.73
CA ILE A 114 0.81 -7.51 11.06
C ILE A 114 1.57 -6.24 11.45
N THR A 115 1.38 -5.15 10.72
CA THR A 115 2.01 -3.87 11.02
C THR A 115 1.55 -3.31 12.36
N LEU A 116 0.26 -3.44 12.67
CA LEU A 116 -0.33 -3.02 13.93
C LEU A 116 0.14 -3.87 15.11
N LYS A 117 0.32 -5.18 14.95
CA LYS A 117 0.84 -6.07 16.00
C LYS A 117 2.30 -5.82 16.37
N LEU A 118 3.09 -5.26 15.48
CA LEU A 118 4.52 -4.99 15.71
C LEU A 118 4.79 -3.65 16.41
N LYS A 119 3.79 -2.77 16.57
CA LYS A 119 3.88 -1.52 17.35
C LYS A 119 2.69 -1.36 18.28
N LEU A 120 2.59 -2.20 19.28
CA LEU A 120 1.51 -2.18 20.29
C LEU A 120 1.46 -0.91 21.17
N ILE A 121 2.32 0.07 20.97
CA ILE A 121 2.37 1.30 21.80
C ILE A 121 1.80 2.54 21.08
N PHE A 122 1.84 2.61 19.75
CA PHE A 122 1.43 3.83 19.01
C PHE A 122 0.02 3.77 18.41
N THR A 123 -0.53 2.59 18.19
CA THR A 123 -1.72 2.40 17.34
C THR A 123 -3.04 2.39 18.10
N TYR A 124 -3.02 2.31 19.42
CA TYR A 124 -4.26 2.27 20.22
C TYR A 124 -5.05 3.59 20.18
N ARG A 125 -4.41 4.73 19.91
CA ARG A 125 -5.09 6.03 19.79
C ARG A 125 -5.79 6.25 18.44
N LEU A 126 -5.20 5.83 17.34
CA LEU A 126 -5.77 6.06 16.00
C LEU A 126 -7.01 5.20 15.73
N CYS A 127 -7.01 3.94 16.14
CA CYS A 127 -8.14 3.05 15.93
C CYS A 127 -9.37 3.43 16.79
N HIS A 128 -9.13 3.90 18.01
CA HIS A 128 -10.20 4.26 18.94
C HIS A 128 -10.97 5.52 18.51
N GLN A 129 -10.30 6.47 17.88
CA GLN A 129 -10.93 7.71 17.45
C GLN A 129 -11.78 7.54 16.19
N TYR A 130 -11.37 6.66 15.28
CA TYR A 130 -12.13 6.37 14.04
C TYR A 130 -13.34 5.46 14.30
N CYS A 131 -13.24 4.50 15.21
CA CYS A 131 -14.39 3.67 15.62
C CYS A 131 -15.46 4.45 16.37
N GLN A 132 -15.11 5.50 17.09
CA GLN A 132 -16.10 6.30 17.84
C GLN A 132 -16.88 7.28 16.94
N SER A 133 -16.35 7.67 15.79
CA SER A 133 -17.05 8.56 14.86
C SER A 133 -18.12 7.85 14.03
N VAL A 134 -18.08 6.51 13.94
CA VAL A 134 -19.02 5.69 13.14
C VAL A 134 -20.23 5.20 13.97
N THR A 135 -20.22 5.34 15.31
CA THR A 135 -21.25 4.78 16.19
C THR A 135 -22.10 5.82 16.91
N LYS A 136 -22.28 7.04 16.39
CA LYS A 136 -23.32 7.94 16.89
C LYS A 136 -24.55 7.87 15.99
N PRO A 137 -25.61 7.13 16.38
CA PRO A 137 -26.93 7.34 15.77
C PRO A 137 -27.49 8.68 16.25
N THR A 138 -28.04 9.42 15.32
CA THR A 138 -28.91 10.59 15.58
C THR A 138 -30.16 10.19 16.35
#